data_56319f1463c3ee520ed8a7cd976e90ef
#
_entry.id   56319f1463c3ee520ed8a7cd976e90ef
#
_cell.length_a   1.000
_cell.length_b   1.000
_cell.length_c   1.000
_cell.angle_alpha   90.00
_cell.angle_beta   90.00
_cell.angle_gamma   90.00
#
_symmetry.space_group_name_H-M   'P 1'
#
loop_
_entity.id
_entity.type
_entity.pdbx_description
1 polymer ?
#
loop_
_entity_poly.entity_id
_entity_poly.type
_entity_poly.pdbx_seq_one_letter_code
_entity_poly.pdbx_strand_id
1 'polypeptide(L)'
;MMKTKILTSLAAISLVAILNTACASMCCGQKDISVQMYSARQDIKADYSKTVKALGEMGFTSVEAAGYSNGKFYGMTPEQFRKTIESNNMKVLSSHTSKRLSEKELESGDFTESLNWWKDAVKAHKAAGMEYICVPSMHNAQQLKTLKRLQVYCDYYNAIGKLCKENGIKFGYHNHKFEFEKIQGKVMYDYMLEHTNPEYVFFEMDVYWTVRGECSPVEYFNKYPKRFKLLHIKDDKELGQSGMVGFDAIFNNVDKAGTEHIIVEVERYNFKPLESIDKSIKYLQKSAFVPCKYNVAK
;
A
#
# COMPACT_ATOMS: atom_id res chain seq x y z
N MET A 1 47.30 -63.57 1.06
CA MET A 1 47.48 -62.61 2.16
C MET A 1 47.22 -61.19 1.63
N MET A 2 46.47 -60.38 2.35
CA MET A 2 46.15 -58.97 2.11
C MET A 2 45.18 -58.68 0.97
N LYS A 3 43.89 -58.64 1.30
CA LYS A 3 42.88 -57.75 0.73
C LYS A 3 41.84 -57.46 1.82
N THR A 4 41.87 -56.31 2.39
CA THR A 4 40.69 -55.67 3.00
C THR A 4 41.10 -54.25 3.49
N LYS A 5 40.61 -53.20 2.84
CA LYS A 5 40.28 -51.90 3.43
C LYS A 5 40.16 -50.90 2.28
N ILE A 6 38.95 -50.70 1.80
CA ILE A 6 38.48 -49.44 1.26
C ILE A 6 36.94 -49.63 1.08
N LEU A 7 36.16 -49.25 2.07
CA LEU A 7 34.71 -48.98 1.93
C LEU A 7 34.21 -48.40 3.25
N THR A 8 34.57 -47.16 3.54
CA THR A 8 33.83 -46.33 4.54
C THR A 8 34.23 -44.87 4.39
N SER A 9 33.70 -44.16 3.41
CA SER A 9 33.76 -42.69 3.41
C SER A 9 32.83 -42.04 2.34
N LEU A 10 31.67 -42.62 2.05
CA LEU A 10 30.70 -41.99 1.13
C LEU A 10 29.31 -41.78 1.71
N ALA A 11 29.10 -41.96 3.02
CA ALA A 11 27.79 -41.79 3.65
C ALA A 11 27.62 -40.54 4.50
N ALA A 12 28.64 -39.66 4.63
CA ALA A 12 28.62 -38.53 5.54
C ALA A 12 28.33 -37.15 4.87
N ILE A 13 28.27 -37.09 3.54
CA ILE A 13 28.15 -35.80 2.83
C ILE A 13 26.69 -35.43 2.45
N SER A 14 25.76 -36.40 2.47
CA SER A 14 24.37 -36.17 2.06
C SER A 14 23.42 -35.66 3.17
N LEU A 15 23.86 -35.62 4.43
CA LEU A 15 22.97 -35.24 5.55
C LEU A 15 23.10 -33.77 5.98
N VAL A 16 24.11 -33.05 5.49
CA VAL A 16 24.35 -31.63 5.88
C VAL A 16 23.59 -30.65 4.95
N ALA A 17 23.23 -31.07 3.75
CA ALA A 17 22.53 -30.19 2.77
C ALA A 17 21.01 -30.04 3.03
N ILE A 18 20.39 -30.94 3.79
CA ILE A 18 18.92 -30.90 4.05
C ILE A 18 18.57 -30.09 5.30
N LEU A 19 19.52 -29.83 6.19
CA LEU A 19 19.29 -29.05 7.42
C LEU A 19 19.34 -27.54 7.23
N ASN A 20 19.90 -27.04 6.12
CA ASN A 20 20.01 -25.59 5.90
C ASN A 20 18.78 -24.96 5.23
N THR A 21 17.86 -25.74 4.65
CA THR A 21 16.63 -25.20 4.05
C THR A 21 15.46 -25.10 5.03
N ALA A 22 15.49 -25.82 6.14
CA ALA A 22 14.44 -25.77 7.17
C ALA A 22 14.68 -24.67 8.23
N CYS A 23 15.90 -24.12 8.33
CA CYS A 23 16.24 -23.15 9.36
C CYS A 23 15.96 -21.68 8.96
N ALA A 24 15.73 -21.41 7.67
CA ALA A 24 15.41 -20.04 7.19
C ALA A 24 13.97 -19.60 7.52
N SER A 25 13.06 -20.53 7.85
CA SER A 25 11.67 -20.18 8.17
C SER A 25 11.38 -20.03 9.67
N MET A 26 12.34 -20.30 10.57
CA MET A 26 12.09 -20.31 12.02
C MET A 26 12.55 -19.05 12.77
N CYS A 27 13.16 -18.07 12.11
CA CYS A 27 13.64 -16.83 12.75
C CYS A 27 12.91 -15.56 12.26
N CYS A 28 11.77 -15.70 11.58
CA CYS A 28 10.99 -14.55 11.17
C CYS A 28 10.10 -14.11 12.32
N GLY A 29 10.41 -12.94 12.91
CA GLY A 29 9.52 -12.26 13.85
C GLY A 29 8.17 -11.91 13.21
N GLN A 30 7.37 -11.11 13.87
CA GLN A 30 6.10 -10.60 13.34
C GLN A 30 6.32 -9.94 11.97
N LYS A 31 5.51 -10.33 10.98
CA LYS A 31 5.52 -9.71 9.66
C LYS A 31 4.97 -8.29 9.74
N ASP A 32 5.60 -7.36 9.02
CA ASP A 32 5.14 -5.97 8.94
C ASP A 32 3.98 -5.86 7.94
N ILE A 33 2.76 -5.86 8.47
CA ILE A 33 1.52 -5.84 7.69
C ILE A 33 0.62 -4.73 8.22
N SER A 34 0.29 -3.79 7.35
CA SER A 34 -0.63 -2.69 7.66
C SER A 34 -2.06 -3.03 7.22
N VAL A 35 -3.04 -2.27 7.71
CA VAL A 35 -4.43 -2.36 7.29
C VAL A 35 -4.97 -1.01 6.85
N GLN A 36 -5.68 -1.00 5.69
CA GLN A 36 -6.52 0.13 5.31
C GLN A 36 -7.80 0.12 6.16
N MET A 37 -8.00 1.17 6.98
CA MET A 37 -9.12 1.24 7.92
C MET A 37 -10.49 1.31 7.23
N TYR A 38 -10.56 1.65 5.96
CA TYR A 38 -11.80 1.57 5.17
C TYR A 38 -12.35 0.15 5.09
N SER A 39 -11.49 -0.86 5.21
CA SER A 39 -11.88 -2.27 5.30
C SER A 39 -12.82 -2.56 6.47
N ALA A 40 -12.68 -1.83 7.58
CA ALA A 40 -13.51 -1.96 8.76
C ALA A 40 -14.52 -0.81 8.93
N ARG A 41 -14.86 -0.08 7.85
CA ARG A 41 -15.69 1.15 7.91
C ARG A 41 -17.04 0.99 8.61
N GLN A 42 -17.66 -0.18 8.51
CA GLN A 42 -18.93 -0.47 9.18
C GLN A 42 -18.75 -0.64 10.69
N ASP A 43 -17.73 -1.40 11.10
CA ASP A 43 -17.39 -1.64 12.51
C ASP A 43 -16.86 -0.36 13.16
N ILE A 44 -16.04 0.43 12.45
CA ILE A 44 -15.55 1.75 12.90
C ILE A 44 -16.73 2.70 13.17
N LYS A 45 -17.73 2.72 12.30
CA LYS A 45 -18.93 3.54 12.49
C LYS A 45 -19.75 3.09 13.69
N ALA A 46 -19.79 1.80 13.97
CA ALA A 46 -20.53 1.23 15.10
C ALA A 46 -19.79 1.43 16.43
N ASP A 47 -18.49 1.14 16.49
CA ASP A 47 -17.64 1.28 17.67
C ASP A 47 -16.17 1.40 17.25
N TYR A 48 -15.68 2.62 17.18
CA TYR A 48 -14.30 2.91 16.77
C TYR A 48 -13.26 2.24 17.69
N SER A 49 -13.42 2.38 19.01
CA SER A 49 -12.42 1.89 19.96
C SER A 49 -12.31 0.38 19.97
N LYS A 50 -13.45 -0.31 19.92
CA LYS A 50 -13.51 -1.77 19.83
C LYS A 50 -12.91 -2.28 18.53
N THR A 51 -13.17 -1.59 17.42
CA THR A 51 -12.64 -1.96 16.11
C THR A 51 -11.13 -1.83 16.06
N VAL A 52 -10.57 -0.70 16.51
CA VAL A 52 -9.11 -0.48 16.53
C VAL A 52 -8.41 -1.51 17.41
N LYS A 53 -8.99 -1.82 18.58
CA LYS A 53 -8.47 -2.88 19.46
C LYS A 53 -8.44 -4.23 18.76
N ALA A 54 -9.53 -4.61 18.07
CA ALA A 54 -9.59 -5.87 17.32
C ALA A 54 -8.53 -5.94 16.21
N LEU A 55 -8.30 -4.85 15.46
CA LEU A 55 -7.25 -4.80 14.43
C LEU A 55 -5.85 -5.02 15.04
N GLY A 56 -5.53 -4.40 16.18
CA GLY A 56 -4.27 -4.65 16.88
C GLY A 56 -4.13 -6.09 17.36
N GLU A 57 -5.21 -6.69 17.92
CA GLU A 57 -5.24 -8.09 18.38
C GLU A 57 -5.09 -9.10 17.22
N MET A 58 -5.50 -8.75 16.00
CA MET A 58 -5.24 -9.56 14.79
C MET A 58 -3.76 -9.60 14.40
N GLY A 59 -2.94 -8.66 14.91
CA GLY A 59 -1.51 -8.58 14.66
C GLY A 59 -1.11 -7.64 13.51
N PHE A 60 -1.96 -6.70 13.12
CA PHE A 60 -1.53 -5.60 12.27
C PHE A 60 -0.50 -4.72 12.98
N THR A 61 0.52 -4.27 12.25
CA THR A 61 1.60 -3.44 12.80
C THR A 61 1.34 -1.95 12.62
N SER A 62 0.53 -1.58 11.64
CA SER A 62 0.18 -0.18 11.38
C SER A 62 -1.15 -0.04 10.63
N VAL A 63 -1.63 1.19 10.57
CA VAL A 63 -2.88 1.52 9.89
C VAL A 63 -2.66 2.58 8.81
N GLU A 64 -3.46 2.47 7.77
CA GLU A 64 -3.74 3.55 6.84
C GLU A 64 -5.14 4.10 7.10
N ALA A 65 -5.25 5.39 7.41
CA ALA A 65 -6.51 6.04 7.73
C ALA A 65 -7.31 6.38 6.45
N ALA A 66 -8.65 6.37 6.55
CA ALA A 66 -9.55 6.82 5.48
C ALA A 66 -10.59 7.85 5.98
N GLY A 67 -10.36 8.43 7.14
CA GLY A 67 -11.33 9.27 7.84
C GLY A 67 -10.85 10.71 8.10
N TYR A 68 -10.00 11.29 7.23
CA TYR A 68 -9.55 12.66 7.37
C TYR A 68 -10.63 13.66 6.92
N SER A 69 -10.91 14.64 7.76
CA SER A 69 -11.78 15.78 7.44
C SER A 69 -11.46 16.98 8.35
N ASN A 70 -11.27 18.15 7.76
CA ASN A 70 -11.12 19.42 8.49
C ASN A 70 -10.09 19.35 9.64
N GLY A 71 -8.91 18.82 9.37
CA GLY A 71 -7.81 18.72 10.34
C GLY A 71 -7.97 17.60 11.38
N LYS A 72 -8.97 16.73 11.23
CA LYS A 72 -9.28 15.65 12.17
C LYS A 72 -9.29 14.29 11.48
N PHE A 73 -9.01 13.22 12.22
CA PHE A 73 -9.13 11.84 11.79
C PHE A 73 -10.24 11.15 12.59
N TYR A 74 -11.28 10.68 11.91
CA TYR A 74 -12.46 10.08 12.57
C TYR A 74 -13.06 10.96 13.69
N GLY A 75 -13.01 12.30 13.51
CA GLY A 75 -13.50 13.30 14.47
C GLY A 75 -12.53 13.66 15.60
N MET A 76 -11.42 12.94 15.75
CA MET A 76 -10.36 13.18 16.75
C MET A 76 -9.32 14.16 16.26
N THR A 77 -8.62 14.84 17.19
CA THR A 77 -7.39 15.56 16.81
C THR A 77 -6.32 14.59 16.32
N PRO A 78 -5.33 15.05 15.54
CA PRO A 78 -4.24 14.19 15.07
C PRO A 78 -3.53 13.43 16.21
N GLU A 79 -3.27 14.11 17.32
CA GLU A 79 -2.60 13.53 18.50
C GLU A 79 -3.48 12.49 19.21
N GLN A 80 -4.79 12.74 19.33
CA GLN A 80 -5.74 11.79 19.91
C GLN A 80 -5.84 10.54 19.04
N PHE A 81 -5.93 10.70 17.71
CA PHE A 81 -5.94 9.59 16.77
C PHE A 81 -4.67 8.77 16.88
N ARG A 82 -3.49 9.39 16.83
CA ARG A 82 -2.20 8.75 17.01
C ARG A 82 -2.14 7.95 18.31
N LYS A 83 -2.46 8.57 19.44
CA LYS A 83 -2.45 7.93 20.76
C LYS A 83 -3.36 6.71 20.81
N THR A 84 -4.54 6.77 20.19
CA THR A 84 -5.47 5.64 20.14
C THR A 84 -4.90 4.46 19.37
N ILE A 85 -4.28 4.70 18.21
CA ILE A 85 -3.64 3.65 17.41
C ILE A 85 -2.44 3.04 18.16
N GLU A 86 -1.54 3.88 18.71
CA GLU A 86 -0.36 3.45 19.44
C GLU A 86 -0.71 2.65 20.72
N SER A 87 -1.82 3.00 21.40
CA SER A 87 -2.32 2.24 22.57
C SER A 87 -2.76 0.82 22.24
N ASN A 88 -2.94 0.50 20.96
CA ASN A 88 -3.30 -0.83 20.48
C ASN A 88 -2.13 -1.49 19.72
N ASN A 89 -0.89 -1.13 20.06
CA ASN A 89 0.36 -1.69 19.51
C ASN A 89 0.51 -1.55 17.99
N MET A 90 -0.12 -0.55 17.38
CA MET A 90 -0.01 -0.22 15.97
C MET A 90 0.59 1.18 15.79
N LYS A 91 1.12 1.46 14.59
CA LYS A 91 1.58 2.80 14.17
C LYS A 91 0.59 3.41 13.21
N VAL A 92 0.58 4.75 13.13
CA VAL A 92 -0.13 5.45 12.06
C VAL A 92 0.85 5.61 10.89
N LEU A 93 0.64 4.86 9.82
CA LEU A 93 1.55 4.82 8.68
C LEU A 93 1.20 5.87 7.62
N SER A 94 -0.04 5.85 7.18
CA SER A 94 -0.51 6.55 5.99
C SER A 94 -1.96 7.00 6.14
N SER A 95 -2.44 7.77 5.17
CA SER A 95 -3.85 8.13 5.04
C SER A 95 -4.26 8.29 3.58
N HIS A 96 -5.41 7.76 3.23
CA HIS A 96 -6.14 8.16 2.02
C HIS A 96 -6.77 9.53 2.24
N THR A 97 -6.25 10.53 1.54
CA THR A 97 -6.67 11.93 1.65
C THR A 97 -6.65 12.60 0.29
N SER A 98 -7.68 13.35 -0.04
CA SER A 98 -7.77 14.04 -1.32
C SER A 98 -8.42 15.42 -1.20
N LYS A 99 -8.02 16.31 -2.06
CA LYS A 99 -8.70 17.59 -2.35
C LYS A 99 -8.96 17.65 -3.85
N ARG A 100 -10.22 17.74 -4.20
CA ARG A 100 -10.65 17.85 -5.59
C ARG A 100 -10.27 19.23 -6.14
N LEU A 101 -9.73 19.25 -7.37
CA LEU A 101 -9.55 20.48 -8.12
C LEU A 101 -10.90 21.04 -8.55
N SER A 102 -11.07 22.35 -8.44
CA SER A 102 -12.17 23.09 -9.08
C SER A 102 -11.97 23.16 -10.59
N GLU A 103 -13.04 23.37 -11.35
CA GLU A 103 -12.91 23.56 -12.82
C GLU A 103 -12.00 24.77 -13.15
N LYS A 104 -12.03 25.83 -12.34
CA LYS A 104 -11.13 26.99 -12.49
C LYS A 104 -9.66 26.58 -12.38
N GLU A 105 -9.31 25.76 -11.39
CA GLU A 105 -7.93 25.26 -11.22
C GLU A 105 -7.54 24.31 -12.36
N LEU A 106 -8.47 23.46 -12.83
CA LEU A 106 -8.26 22.56 -13.97
C LEU A 106 -8.03 23.33 -15.28
N GLU A 107 -8.66 24.47 -15.47
CA GLU A 107 -8.51 25.30 -16.68
C GLU A 107 -7.26 26.19 -16.63
N SER A 108 -7.00 26.81 -15.45
CA SER A 108 -5.89 27.75 -15.28
C SER A 108 -4.55 27.11 -14.99
N GLY A 109 -4.54 25.90 -14.36
CA GLY A 109 -3.34 25.30 -13.80
C GLY A 109 -2.82 26.03 -12.54
N ASP A 110 -3.61 26.93 -11.96
CA ASP A 110 -3.28 27.60 -10.69
C ASP A 110 -3.91 26.85 -9.52
N PHE A 111 -3.07 26.14 -8.76
CA PHE A 111 -3.48 25.30 -7.63
C PHE A 111 -3.43 26.00 -6.27
N THR A 112 -3.36 27.32 -6.24
CA THR A 112 -3.16 28.10 -5.00
C THR A 112 -4.19 27.76 -3.93
N GLU A 113 -5.48 27.65 -4.28
CA GLU A 113 -6.54 27.33 -3.32
C GLU A 113 -6.39 25.92 -2.77
N SER A 114 -6.23 24.93 -3.65
CA SER A 114 -6.04 23.53 -3.23
C SER A 114 -4.74 23.32 -2.45
N LEU A 115 -3.65 23.99 -2.82
CA LEU A 115 -2.38 23.87 -2.09
C LEU A 115 -2.46 24.53 -0.70
N ASN A 116 -3.23 25.59 -0.50
CA ASN A 116 -3.47 26.13 0.84
C ASN A 116 -4.21 25.13 1.73
N TRP A 117 -5.21 24.44 1.20
CA TRP A 117 -5.86 23.33 1.92
C TRP A 117 -4.88 22.20 2.24
N TRP A 118 -3.98 21.84 1.30
CA TRP A 118 -2.97 20.80 1.51
C TRP A 118 -1.95 21.15 2.59
N LYS A 119 -1.60 22.44 2.78
CA LYS A 119 -0.72 22.88 3.88
C LYS A 119 -1.28 22.49 5.24
N ASP A 120 -2.58 22.70 5.45
CA ASP A 120 -3.25 22.33 6.69
C ASP A 120 -3.38 20.80 6.82
N ALA A 121 -3.71 20.11 5.72
CA ALA A 121 -3.77 18.66 5.71
C ALA A 121 -2.42 18.03 6.05
N VAL A 122 -1.33 18.44 5.40
CA VAL A 122 0.04 17.96 5.66
C VAL A 122 0.44 18.19 7.12
N LYS A 123 0.15 19.35 7.68
CA LYS A 123 0.41 19.66 9.10
C LYS A 123 -0.32 18.69 10.04
N ALA A 124 -1.59 18.41 9.76
CA ALA A 124 -2.38 17.46 10.56
C ALA A 124 -1.85 16.02 10.44
N HIS A 125 -1.47 15.59 9.23
CA HIS A 125 -0.92 14.25 9.01
C HIS A 125 0.43 14.08 9.73
N LYS A 126 1.29 15.10 9.68
CA LYS A 126 2.56 15.09 10.43
C LYS A 126 2.34 15.01 11.94
N ALA A 127 1.37 15.74 12.49
CA ALA A 127 1.01 15.70 13.91
C ALA A 127 0.45 14.31 14.30
N ALA A 128 -0.26 13.63 13.39
CA ALA A 128 -0.69 12.26 13.57
C ALA A 128 0.45 11.22 13.48
N GLY A 129 1.68 11.63 13.13
CA GLY A 129 2.84 10.75 13.01
C GLY A 129 2.92 9.96 11.71
N MET A 130 2.20 10.37 10.67
CA MET A 130 2.19 9.70 9.38
C MET A 130 3.48 9.97 8.58
N GLU A 131 3.92 8.94 7.88
CA GLU A 131 5.06 9.01 6.94
C GLU A 131 4.60 9.21 5.50
N TYR A 132 3.36 8.80 5.17
CA TYR A 132 2.81 8.80 3.82
C TYR A 132 1.42 9.44 3.80
N ILE A 133 1.09 10.05 2.65
CA ILE A 133 -0.27 10.47 2.28
C ILE A 133 -0.51 9.99 0.86
N CYS A 134 -1.61 9.26 0.61
CA CYS A 134 -1.99 8.82 -0.71
C CYS A 134 -3.32 9.45 -1.14
N VAL A 135 -3.39 9.92 -2.37
CA VAL A 135 -4.67 10.26 -3.00
C VAL A 135 -5.32 8.96 -3.48
N PRO A 136 -6.49 8.58 -2.92
CA PRO A 136 -7.07 7.26 -3.19
C PRO A 136 -7.71 7.15 -4.57
N SER A 137 -8.03 8.26 -5.20
CA SER A 137 -8.64 8.27 -6.52
C SER A 137 -8.64 9.67 -7.12
N MET A 138 -8.56 9.73 -8.43
CA MET A 138 -8.74 10.96 -9.19
C MET A 138 -10.23 11.26 -9.32
N HIS A 139 -10.67 12.35 -8.73
CA HIS A 139 -12.05 12.79 -8.85
C HIS A 139 -12.37 13.18 -10.31
N ASN A 140 -13.56 12.83 -10.76
CA ASN A 140 -14.03 13.08 -12.13
C ASN A 140 -13.19 12.39 -13.23
N ALA A 141 -12.57 11.25 -12.95
CA ALA A 141 -11.82 10.48 -13.93
C ALA A 141 -12.61 10.24 -15.23
N GLN A 142 -13.92 10.01 -15.12
CA GLN A 142 -14.83 9.86 -16.27
C GLN A 142 -14.92 11.16 -17.13
N GLN A 143 -14.58 12.32 -16.57
CA GLN A 143 -14.55 13.61 -17.28
C GLN A 143 -13.16 13.92 -17.85
N LEU A 144 -12.13 13.13 -17.49
CA LEU A 144 -10.79 13.22 -18.05
C LEU A 144 -10.76 12.61 -19.45
N LYS A 145 -11.19 13.39 -20.44
CA LYS A 145 -11.26 12.96 -21.84
C LYS A 145 -10.00 13.27 -22.65
N THR A 146 -9.06 14.01 -22.10
CA THR A 146 -7.86 14.48 -22.81
C THR A 146 -6.60 14.34 -21.98
N LEU A 147 -5.47 14.06 -22.66
CA LEU A 147 -4.14 14.05 -22.03
C LEU A 147 -3.79 15.40 -21.42
N LYS A 148 -4.26 16.52 -22.00
CA LYS A 148 -4.06 17.85 -21.45
C LYS A 148 -4.64 17.96 -20.03
N ARG A 149 -5.85 17.48 -19.77
CA ARG A 149 -6.45 17.49 -18.43
C ARG A 149 -5.73 16.52 -17.47
N LEU A 150 -5.29 15.38 -17.97
CA LEU A 150 -4.50 14.43 -17.18
C LEU A 150 -3.15 15.05 -16.78
N GLN A 151 -2.51 15.82 -17.68
CA GLN A 151 -1.28 16.55 -17.36
C GLN A 151 -1.49 17.54 -16.21
N VAL A 152 -2.59 18.27 -16.18
CA VAL A 152 -2.92 19.17 -15.06
C VAL A 152 -2.98 18.42 -13.73
N TYR A 153 -3.53 17.19 -13.69
CA TYR A 153 -3.48 16.37 -12.48
C TYR A 153 -2.06 15.91 -12.13
N CYS A 154 -1.23 15.55 -13.12
CA CYS A 154 0.18 15.21 -12.88
C CYS A 154 0.94 16.40 -12.27
N ASP A 155 0.72 17.61 -12.80
CA ASP A 155 1.33 18.84 -12.29
C ASP A 155 0.84 19.17 -10.87
N TYR A 156 -0.44 18.97 -10.60
CA TYR A 156 -1.01 19.12 -9.27
C TYR A 156 -0.42 18.12 -8.26
N TYR A 157 -0.29 16.85 -8.63
CA TYR A 157 0.33 15.84 -7.76
C TYR A 157 1.82 16.13 -7.53
N ASN A 158 2.55 16.62 -8.52
CA ASN A 158 3.92 17.08 -8.37
C ASN A 158 3.99 18.24 -7.35
N ALA A 159 3.07 19.20 -7.43
CA ALA A 159 3.02 20.33 -6.49
C ALA A 159 2.71 19.88 -5.05
N ILE A 160 1.74 18.98 -4.86
CA ILE A 160 1.44 18.39 -3.54
C ILE A 160 2.64 17.60 -3.03
N GLY A 161 3.23 16.75 -3.86
CA GLY A 161 4.37 15.92 -3.49
C GLY A 161 5.58 16.74 -3.06
N LYS A 162 5.85 17.86 -3.75
CA LYS A 162 6.87 18.83 -3.33
C LYS A 162 6.58 19.41 -1.95
N LEU A 163 5.35 19.88 -1.71
CA LEU A 163 4.91 20.38 -0.42
C LEU A 163 5.04 19.32 0.70
N CYS A 164 4.65 18.08 0.44
CA CYS A 164 4.79 16.97 1.39
C CYS A 164 6.27 16.70 1.70
N LYS A 165 7.14 16.62 0.68
CA LYS A 165 8.58 16.41 0.85
C LYS A 165 9.24 17.49 1.71
N GLU A 166 8.89 18.75 1.50
CA GLU A 166 9.36 19.88 2.31
C GLU A 166 8.95 19.78 3.79
N ASN A 167 7.90 19.00 4.09
CA ASN A 167 7.40 18.73 5.44
C ASN A 167 7.80 17.36 5.98
N GLY A 168 8.62 16.58 5.25
CA GLY A 168 9.10 15.27 5.67
C GLY A 168 8.04 14.17 5.57
N ILE A 169 7.07 14.31 4.69
CA ILE A 169 6.04 13.32 4.35
C ILE A 169 6.22 12.91 2.88
N LYS A 170 6.04 11.64 2.58
CA LYS A 170 6.01 11.10 1.21
C LYS A 170 4.59 11.15 0.68
N PHE A 171 4.44 11.58 -0.58
CA PHE A 171 3.14 11.71 -1.23
C PHE A 171 2.99 10.69 -2.36
N GLY A 172 1.84 10.02 -2.43
CA GLY A 172 1.56 9.01 -3.44
C GLY A 172 0.14 9.06 -4.03
N TYR A 173 -0.03 8.27 -5.07
CA TYR A 173 -1.30 8.05 -5.74
C TYR A 173 -1.66 6.57 -5.72
N HIS A 174 -2.89 6.25 -5.33
CA HIS A 174 -3.46 4.90 -5.32
C HIS A 174 -4.36 4.71 -6.55
N ASN A 175 -4.16 3.58 -7.25
CA ASN A 175 -4.91 3.27 -8.45
C ASN A 175 -6.15 2.41 -8.19
N HIS A 176 -7.12 2.58 -9.09
CA HIS A 176 -8.22 1.66 -9.33
C HIS A 176 -8.10 1.03 -10.72
N LYS A 177 -9.19 0.44 -11.21
CA LYS A 177 -9.25 -0.18 -12.53
C LYS A 177 -9.18 0.85 -13.66
N PHE A 178 -9.81 2.02 -13.49
CA PHE A 178 -10.03 2.97 -14.58
C PHE A 178 -8.73 3.64 -15.07
N GLU A 179 -7.66 3.67 -14.26
CA GLU A 179 -6.37 4.23 -14.66
C GLU A 179 -5.68 3.39 -15.74
N PHE A 180 -6.11 2.14 -15.93
CA PHE A 180 -5.62 1.28 -17.01
C PHE A 180 -6.37 1.47 -18.34
N GLU A 181 -7.40 2.31 -18.34
CA GLU A 181 -8.09 2.74 -19.58
C GLU A 181 -7.24 3.73 -20.37
N LYS A 182 -7.53 3.83 -21.69
CA LYS A 182 -6.78 4.71 -22.59
C LYS A 182 -7.48 6.06 -22.76
N ILE A 183 -6.71 7.14 -22.65
CA ILE A 183 -7.08 8.49 -23.07
C ILE A 183 -6.23 8.86 -24.28
N GLN A 184 -6.87 9.15 -25.42
CA GLN A 184 -6.18 9.50 -26.67
C GLN A 184 -5.07 8.49 -27.04
N GLY A 185 -5.34 7.19 -26.86
CA GLY A 185 -4.44 6.09 -27.19
C GLY A 185 -3.34 5.79 -26.14
N LYS A 186 -3.21 6.57 -25.06
CA LYS A 186 -2.26 6.34 -23.96
C LYS A 186 -2.98 5.76 -22.75
N VAL A 187 -2.38 4.73 -22.11
CA VAL A 187 -2.86 4.23 -20.80
C VAL A 187 -2.67 5.33 -19.78
N MET A 188 -3.73 5.65 -19.02
CA MET A 188 -3.71 6.75 -18.06
C MET A 188 -2.64 6.52 -16.97
N TYR A 189 -2.55 5.31 -16.43
CA TYR A 189 -1.59 4.98 -15.38
C TYR A 189 -0.14 5.12 -15.85
N ASP A 190 0.17 4.66 -17.06
CA ASP A 190 1.48 4.84 -17.69
C ASP A 190 1.82 6.33 -17.82
N TYR A 191 0.87 7.11 -18.33
CA TYR A 191 1.04 8.55 -18.48
C TYR A 191 1.35 9.23 -17.14
N MET A 192 0.63 8.87 -16.08
CA MET A 192 0.88 9.41 -14.74
C MET A 192 2.26 9.04 -14.20
N LEU A 193 2.69 7.80 -14.39
CA LEU A 193 4.02 7.32 -13.99
C LEU A 193 5.16 8.05 -14.74
N GLU A 194 4.94 8.40 -16.01
CA GLU A 194 5.90 9.07 -16.87
C GLU A 194 5.95 10.60 -16.65
N HIS A 195 4.81 11.22 -16.21
CA HIS A 195 4.68 12.68 -16.11
C HIS A 195 4.62 13.19 -14.67
N THR A 196 4.84 12.32 -13.67
CA THR A 196 5.05 12.71 -12.29
C THR A 196 6.51 12.55 -11.89
N ASN A 197 7.04 13.53 -11.14
CA ASN A 197 8.43 13.48 -10.67
C ASN A 197 8.59 12.39 -9.59
N PRO A 198 9.47 11.38 -9.78
CA PRO A 198 9.67 10.29 -8.82
C PRO A 198 10.22 10.75 -7.46
N GLU A 199 10.81 11.95 -7.37
CA GLU A 199 11.23 12.53 -6.10
C GLU A 199 10.06 13.08 -5.26
N TYR A 200 8.93 13.37 -5.89
CA TYR A 200 7.76 13.97 -5.25
C TYR A 200 6.60 13.01 -5.13
N VAL A 201 6.40 12.15 -6.14
CA VAL A 201 5.23 11.27 -6.23
C VAL A 201 5.66 9.83 -6.37
N PHE A 202 5.29 9.00 -5.40
CA PHE A 202 5.32 7.55 -5.55
C PHE A 202 3.93 7.02 -5.91
N PHE A 203 3.82 5.72 -6.20
CA PHE A 203 2.54 5.07 -6.42
C PHE A 203 2.30 4.01 -5.34
N GLU A 204 1.10 4.03 -4.79
CA GLU A 204 0.54 2.97 -3.99
C GLU A 204 -0.25 2.07 -4.92
N MET A 205 0.36 0.96 -5.35
CA MET A 205 -0.32 0.09 -6.29
C MET A 205 -1.31 -0.81 -5.57
N ASP A 206 -2.59 -0.72 -5.96
CA ASP A 206 -3.57 -1.76 -5.65
C ASP A 206 -3.42 -2.90 -6.66
N VAL A 207 -2.94 -4.05 -6.16
CA VAL A 207 -2.63 -5.20 -7.02
C VAL A 207 -3.88 -5.86 -7.62
N TYR A 208 -5.01 -5.85 -6.89
CA TYR A 208 -6.28 -6.37 -7.38
C TYR A 208 -6.85 -5.49 -8.50
N TRP A 209 -6.88 -4.17 -8.29
CA TRP A 209 -7.37 -3.26 -9.33
C TRP A 209 -6.47 -3.25 -10.57
N THR A 210 -5.17 -3.48 -10.41
CA THR A 210 -4.24 -3.66 -11.55
C THR A 210 -4.61 -4.91 -12.36
N VAL A 211 -4.85 -6.05 -11.69
CA VAL A 211 -5.32 -7.27 -12.36
C VAL A 211 -6.70 -7.08 -13.00
N ARG A 212 -7.63 -6.37 -12.32
CA ARG A 212 -8.93 -6.04 -12.88
C ARG A 212 -8.86 -5.07 -14.08
N GLY A 213 -7.78 -4.30 -14.16
CA GLY A 213 -7.41 -3.48 -15.32
C GLY A 213 -6.73 -4.29 -16.44
N GLU A 214 -6.74 -5.63 -16.35
CA GLU A 214 -6.14 -6.55 -17.32
C GLU A 214 -4.61 -6.35 -17.48
N CYS A 215 -3.95 -5.91 -16.39
CA CYS A 215 -2.53 -5.65 -16.32
C CYS A 215 -1.85 -6.51 -15.25
N SER A 216 -0.54 -6.73 -15.40
CA SER A 216 0.27 -7.47 -14.45
C SER A 216 1.01 -6.50 -13.51
N PRO A 217 0.83 -6.61 -12.18
CA PRO A 217 1.65 -5.85 -11.22
C PRO A 217 3.15 -6.04 -11.45
N VAL A 218 3.59 -7.28 -11.71
CA VAL A 218 5.01 -7.60 -11.92
C VAL A 218 5.57 -6.94 -13.19
N GLU A 219 4.77 -6.85 -14.26
CA GLU A 219 5.19 -6.11 -15.48
C GLU A 219 5.36 -4.62 -15.18
N TYR A 220 4.47 -4.03 -14.37
CA TYR A 220 4.61 -2.64 -13.94
C TYR A 220 5.84 -2.43 -13.05
N PHE A 221 6.17 -3.37 -12.16
CA PHE A 221 7.42 -3.31 -11.36
C PHE A 221 8.67 -3.37 -12.25
N ASN A 222 8.62 -4.13 -13.35
CA ASN A 222 9.69 -4.18 -14.33
C ASN A 222 9.81 -2.90 -15.15
N LYS A 223 8.67 -2.35 -15.58
CA LYS A 223 8.60 -1.16 -16.43
C LYS A 223 8.95 0.13 -15.70
N TYR A 224 8.51 0.23 -14.44
CA TYR A 224 8.68 1.42 -13.59
C TYR A 224 9.30 1.04 -12.23
N PRO A 225 10.57 0.60 -12.20
CA PRO A 225 11.20 0.13 -10.96
C PRO A 225 11.28 1.24 -9.91
N LYS A 226 11.11 0.84 -8.64
CA LYS A 226 11.19 1.73 -7.47
C LYS A 226 10.10 2.83 -7.37
N ARG A 227 9.06 2.74 -8.20
CA ARG A 227 7.95 3.70 -8.16
C ARG A 227 6.84 3.31 -7.19
N PHE A 228 6.77 2.04 -6.70
CA PHE A 228 5.65 1.48 -5.93
C PHE A 228 6.04 1.26 -4.47
N LYS A 229 6.10 2.36 -3.69
CA LYS A 229 6.56 2.31 -2.30
C LYS A 229 5.57 1.63 -1.35
N LEU A 230 4.29 1.73 -1.64
CA LEU A 230 3.22 1.06 -0.93
C LEU A 230 2.48 0.11 -1.88
N LEU A 231 2.04 -1.03 -1.36
CA LEU A 231 1.15 -1.93 -2.10
C LEU A 231 -0.12 -2.18 -1.30
N HIS A 232 -1.28 -1.91 -1.89
CA HIS A 232 -2.53 -2.46 -1.41
C HIS A 232 -2.63 -3.92 -1.83
N ILE A 233 -2.57 -4.78 -0.83
CA ILE A 233 -2.76 -6.22 -0.98
C ILE A 233 -4.25 -6.50 -0.83
N LYS A 234 -4.89 -6.70 -1.95
CA LYS A 234 -6.34 -6.81 -2.11
C LYS A 234 -6.69 -7.96 -3.03
N ASP A 235 -7.85 -8.55 -2.81
CA ASP A 235 -8.48 -9.56 -3.66
C ASP A 235 -9.95 -9.17 -3.88
N ASP A 236 -10.74 -10.00 -4.55
CA ASP A 236 -12.18 -9.76 -4.73
C ASP A 236 -12.90 -9.66 -3.37
N LYS A 237 -12.51 -10.52 -2.43
CA LYS A 237 -12.96 -10.53 -1.03
C LYS A 237 -11.77 -10.79 -0.11
N GLU A 238 -11.81 -11.89 0.68
CA GLU A 238 -10.66 -12.30 1.51
C GLU A 238 -9.47 -12.68 0.64
N LEU A 239 -8.27 -12.36 1.08
CA LEU A 239 -7.03 -12.61 0.33
C LEU A 239 -6.84 -14.09 0.01
N GLY A 240 -6.47 -14.38 -1.23
CA GLY A 240 -6.20 -15.73 -1.74
C GLY A 240 -7.45 -16.55 -2.09
N GLN A 241 -8.66 -15.99 -1.95
CA GLN A 241 -9.90 -16.72 -2.19
C GLN A 241 -10.29 -16.79 -3.68
N SER A 242 -10.02 -15.72 -4.44
CA SER A 242 -10.45 -15.66 -5.84
C SER A 242 -9.54 -16.44 -6.79
N GLY A 243 -8.28 -16.62 -6.44
CA GLY A 243 -7.25 -17.14 -7.34
C GLY A 243 -6.88 -16.20 -8.49
N MET A 244 -7.39 -14.95 -8.50
CA MET A 244 -7.13 -13.97 -9.57
C MET A 244 -5.79 -13.26 -9.41
N VAL A 245 -5.34 -13.05 -8.18
CA VAL A 245 -4.13 -12.29 -7.86
C VAL A 245 -2.99 -13.26 -7.53
N GLY A 246 -1.93 -13.24 -8.34
CA GLY A 246 -0.72 -14.05 -8.11
C GLY A 246 0.18 -13.44 -7.04
N PHE A 247 -0.23 -13.58 -5.76
CA PHE A 247 0.47 -12.95 -4.64
C PHE A 247 1.92 -13.40 -4.51
N ASP A 248 2.22 -14.68 -4.75
CA ASP A 248 3.58 -15.22 -4.71
C ASP A 248 4.50 -14.51 -5.72
N ALA A 249 4.04 -14.33 -6.96
CA ALA A 249 4.79 -13.60 -7.98
C ALA A 249 4.99 -12.12 -7.60
N ILE A 250 3.97 -11.48 -7.02
CA ILE A 250 4.04 -10.09 -6.55
C ILE A 250 5.08 -9.96 -5.45
N PHE A 251 4.98 -10.76 -4.39
CA PHE A 251 5.89 -10.70 -3.24
C PHE A 251 7.34 -11.05 -3.59
N ASN A 252 7.57 -11.94 -4.56
CA ASN A 252 8.90 -12.24 -5.08
C ASN A 252 9.54 -11.08 -5.88
N ASN A 253 8.79 -10.03 -6.19
CA ASN A 253 9.24 -8.86 -6.93
C ASN A 253 9.11 -7.52 -6.18
N VAL A 254 8.80 -7.53 -4.87
CA VAL A 254 8.62 -6.30 -4.07
C VAL A 254 9.88 -5.43 -4.01
N ASP A 255 11.05 -6.03 -4.03
CA ASP A 255 12.32 -5.28 -4.07
C ASP A 255 12.46 -4.48 -5.36
N LYS A 256 12.04 -5.02 -6.50
CA LYS A 256 12.04 -4.32 -7.80
C LYS A 256 11.02 -3.18 -7.81
N ALA A 257 9.84 -3.40 -7.23
CA ALA A 257 8.83 -2.37 -7.04
C ALA A 257 9.33 -1.20 -6.18
N GLY A 258 10.26 -1.48 -5.25
CA GLY A 258 10.74 -0.53 -4.24
C GLY A 258 9.78 -0.40 -3.08
N THR A 259 9.05 -1.48 -2.77
CA THR A 259 8.03 -1.52 -1.73
C THR A 259 8.64 -1.34 -0.35
N GLU A 260 8.11 -0.40 0.39
CA GLU A 260 8.49 -0.09 1.77
C GLU A 260 7.47 -0.68 2.78
N HIS A 261 6.19 -0.74 2.42
CA HIS A 261 5.12 -1.34 3.22
C HIS A 261 4.04 -1.98 2.36
N ILE A 262 3.32 -2.93 2.97
CA ILE A 262 2.10 -3.51 2.39
C ILE A 262 0.90 -3.20 3.28
N ILE A 263 -0.25 -3.00 2.67
CA ILE A 263 -1.49 -2.60 3.32
C ILE A 263 -2.61 -3.53 2.85
N VAL A 264 -3.18 -4.29 3.78
CA VAL A 264 -4.34 -5.15 3.50
C VAL A 264 -5.58 -4.28 3.32
N GLU A 265 -6.29 -4.49 2.22
CA GLU A 265 -7.59 -3.91 2.01
C GLU A 265 -8.64 -4.96 1.65
N VAL A 266 -9.78 -4.95 2.36
CA VAL A 266 -10.93 -5.83 2.11
C VAL A 266 -12.18 -4.96 2.01
N GLU A 267 -12.75 -4.82 0.81
CA GLU A 267 -13.94 -3.99 0.59
C GLU A 267 -15.23 -4.78 0.44
N ARG A 268 -15.13 -6.03 0.03
CA ARG A 268 -16.22 -7.00 -0.13
C ARG A 268 -15.94 -8.20 0.75
N TYR A 269 -16.97 -8.78 1.33
CA TYR A 269 -16.83 -9.77 2.38
C TYR A 269 -17.69 -11.01 2.12
N ASN A 270 -17.15 -12.22 2.44
CA ASN A 270 -17.95 -13.44 2.58
C ASN A 270 -18.48 -13.60 4.02
N PHE A 271 -17.84 -12.94 4.98
CA PHE A 271 -18.15 -13.00 6.41
C PHE A 271 -18.47 -11.60 6.94
N LYS A 272 -18.53 -11.42 8.27
CA LYS A 272 -18.55 -10.08 8.87
C LYS A 272 -17.23 -9.37 8.56
N PRO A 273 -17.19 -8.03 8.40
CA PRO A 273 -15.99 -7.33 7.95
C PRO A 273 -14.73 -7.67 8.77
N LEU A 274 -14.78 -7.59 10.10
CA LEU A 274 -13.64 -7.94 10.95
C LEU A 274 -13.19 -9.40 10.80
N GLU A 275 -14.12 -10.33 10.59
CA GLU A 275 -13.77 -11.74 10.33
C GLU A 275 -13.06 -11.91 8.97
N SER A 276 -13.53 -11.21 7.94
CA SER A 276 -12.90 -11.22 6.61
C SER A 276 -11.50 -10.60 6.64
N ILE A 277 -11.30 -9.54 7.41
CA ILE A 277 -10.00 -8.91 7.65
C ILE A 277 -9.04 -9.86 8.39
N ASP A 278 -9.53 -10.54 9.45
CA ASP A 278 -8.75 -11.53 10.21
C ASP A 278 -8.30 -12.71 9.33
N LYS A 279 -9.20 -13.22 8.48
CA LYS A 279 -8.84 -14.27 7.52
C LYS A 279 -7.77 -13.81 6.54
N SER A 280 -7.86 -12.57 6.08
CA SER A 280 -6.93 -11.98 5.12
C SER A 280 -5.53 -11.78 5.71
N ILE A 281 -5.42 -11.23 6.93
CA ILE A 281 -4.08 -11.12 7.56
C ILE A 281 -3.49 -12.51 7.87
N LYS A 282 -4.30 -13.47 8.34
CA LYS A 282 -3.84 -14.84 8.61
C LYS A 282 -3.33 -15.54 7.36
N TYR A 283 -3.92 -15.27 6.19
CA TYR A 283 -3.40 -15.76 4.91
C TYR A 283 -1.97 -15.26 4.68
N LEU A 284 -1.70 -13.97 4.83
CA LEU A 284 -0.36 -13.40 4.65
C LEU A 284 0.63 -13.86 5.73
N GLN A 285 0.19 -13.94 6.98
CA GLN A 285 1.03 -14.41 8.09
C GLN A 285 1.54 -15.84 7.86
N LYS A 286 0.71 -16.72 7.30
CA LYS A 286 1.04 -18.12 7.00
C LYS A 286 1.81 -18.31 5.69
N SER A 287 1.76 -17.35 4.77
CA SER A 287 2.36 -17.48 3.45
C SER A 287 3.88 -17.30 3.50
N ALA A 288 4.63 -18.33 3.08
CA ALA A 288 6.09 -18.33 3.10
C ALA A 288 6.72 -17.27 2.17
N PHE A 289 6.01 -16.87 1.12
CA PHE A 289 6.46 -15.85 0.17
C PHE A 289 6.36 -14.41 0.70
N VAL A 290 5.66 -14.16 1.81
CA VAL A 290 5.54 -12.83 2.40
C VAL A 290 6.74 -12.59 3.32
N PRO A 291 7.61 -11.61 3.04
CA PRO A 291 8.76 -11.30 3.86
C PRO A 291 8.34 -10.69 5.21
N CYS A 292 9.22 -10.76 6.20
CA CYS A 292 8.97 -10.17 7.51
C CYS A 292 9.12 -8.66 7.52
N LYS A 293 9.99 -8.14 6.67
CA LYS A 293 10.27 -6.70 6.51
C LYS A 293 10.54 -6.39 5.04
N TYR A 294 10.29 -5.17 4.68
CA TYR A 294 10.56 -4.63 3.35
C TYR A 294 11.80 -3.74 3.41
N ASN A 295 12.55 -3.68 2.30
CA ASN A 295 13.75 -2.86 2.20
C ASN A 295 13.37 -1.39 2.11
N VAL A 296 13.21 -0.74 3.25
CA VAL A 296 13.09 0.72 3.32
C VAL A 296 14.47 1.29 2.98
N ALA A 297 14.61 1.93 1.83
CA ALA A 297 15.82 2.66 1.50
C ALA A 297 16.06 3.73 2.58
N LYS A 298 17.19 3.62 3.30
CA LYS A 298 17.62 4.61 4.28
C LYS A 298 18.09 5.88 3.58
#